data_f4f803f4355179d85b3e80d4ab34f1ac
#
_entry.id   f4f803f4355179d85b3e80d4ab34f1ac
#
_cell.length_a   1.000
_cell.length_b   1.000
_cell.length_c   1.000
_cell.angle_alpha   90.00
_cell.angle_beta   90.00
_cell.angle_gamma   90.00
#
_symmetry.space_group_name_H-M   'P 1'
#
loop_
_entity.id
_entity.type
_entity.pdbx_description
1 polymer ?
#
loop_
_entity_poly.entity_id
_entity_poly.type
_entity_poly.pdbx_seq_one_letter_code
_entity_poly.pdbx_strand_id
1 'polypeptide(L)'
;MHRFVTILGLAALTALGGCSKRTEPIGGDGICFHVARLNDGTLKYNKLTENVPNMETCAANLEAMRIKFLSMGGSTRELMGAYQGTFLFVQKEGIFASQTLEGTRYPALVRTGDGRLAIPGAMPQAPTR
;
A
#
# COMPACT_ATOMS: atom_id res chain seq x y z
N MET A 1 -5.74 7.07 72.85
CA MET A 1 -6.61 7.19 71.65
C MET A 1 -5.70 7.40 70.44
N HIS A 2 -5.43 6.35 69.71
CA HIS A 2 -4.60 6.41 68.49
C HIS A 2 -5.54 6.30 67.30
N ARG A 3 -5.63 7.38 66.53
CA ARG A 3 -6.36 7.37 65.25
C ARG A 3 -5.37 6.93 64.16
N PHE A 4 -5.53 5.70 63.70
CA PHE A 4 -4.86 5.24 62.49
C PHE A 4 -5.61 5.80 61.29
N VAL A 5 -4.94 6.68 60.54
CA VAL A 5 -5.40 7.12 59.22
C VAL A 5 -4.82 6.16 58.19
N THR A 6 -5.66 5.29 57.68
CA THR A 6 -5.32 4.41 56.57
C THR A 6 -5.45 5.20 55.28
N ILE A 7 -4.33 5.57 54.68
CA ILE A 7 -4.30 6.17 53.36
C ILE A 7 -4.40 5.00 52.34
N LEU A 8 -5.57 4.86 51.75
CA LEU A 8 -5.77 3.96 50.64
C LEU A 8 -5.15 4.61 49.39
N GLY A 9 -3.97 4.14 49.00
CA GLY A 9 -3.35 4.53 47.76
C GLY A 9 -4.12 3.95 46.59
N LEU A 10 -4.81 4.81 45.86
CA LEU A 10 -5.46 4.47 44.59
C LEU A 10 -4.39 4.40 43.53
N ALA A 11 -3.91 3.18 43.22
CA ALA A 11 -3.04 2.95 42.08
C ALA A 11 -3.87 3.13 40.80
N ALA A 12 -3.73 4.28 40.15
CA ALA A 12 -4.27 4.50 38.85
C ALA A 12 -3.45 3.67 37.86
N LEU A 13 -3.98 2.53 37.44
CA LEU A 13 -3.47 1.82 36.25
C LEU A 13 -3.79 2.69 35.03
N THR A 14 -2.83 3.49 34.61
CA THR A 14 -2.88 4.07 33.28
C THR A 14 -2.60 2.96 32.28
N ALA A 15 -3.67 2.40 31.71
CA ALA A 15 -3.56 1.54 30.55
C ALA A 15 -3.03 2.40 29.40
N LEU A 16 -1.73 2.29 29.13
CA LEU A 16 -1.14 2.80 27.90
C LEU A 16 -1.67 1.93 26.74
N GLY A 17 -2.86 2.30 26.26
CA GLY A 17 -3.38 1.78 25.01
C GLY A 17 -2.45 2.23 23.90
N GLY A 18 -1.52 1.36 23.48
CA GLY A 18 -0.71 1.58 22.30
C GLY A 18 -1.61 1.56 21.07
N CYS A 19 -2.13 2.72 20.66
CA CYS A 19 -2.67 2.89 19.32
C CYS A 19 -1.50 2.85 18.35
N SER A 20 -1.24 1.68 17.74
CA SER A 20 -0.36 1.60 16.59
C SER A 20 -1.02 2.43 15.47
N LYS A 21 -0.43 3.57 15.12
CA LYS A 21 -0.89 4.39 14.01
C LYS A 21 -0.71 3.60 12.74
N ARG A 22 -1.82 3.29 12.09
CA ARG A 22 -1.82 2.72 10.75
C ARG A 22 -1.63 3.85 9.75
N THR A 23 -0.72 3.67 8.82
CA THR A 23 -0.47 4.64 7.76
C THR A 23 -1.44 4.37 6.62
N GLU A 24 -2.37 5.29 6.43
CA GLU A 24 -3.32 5.25 5.33
C GLU A 24 -2.82 6.10 4.17
N PRO A 25 -3.15 5.72 2.90
CA PRO A 25 -2.77 6.53 1.76
C PRO A 25 -3.66 7.78 1.67
N ILE A 26 -3.13 8.84 1.05
CA ILE A 26 -3.96 10.01 0.75
C ILE A 26 -5.04 9.64 -0.26
N GLY A 27 -6.21 10.25 -0.10
CA GLY A 27 -7.31 10.14 -1.05
C GLY A 27 -7.12 11.09 -2.24
N GLY A 28 -7.99 10.96 -3.21
CA GLY A 28 -8.04 11.81 -4.41
C GLY A 28 -8.76 11.05 -5.52
N ASP A 29 -9.88 11.60 -5.98
CA ASP A 29 -10.71 10.93 -6.99
C ASP A 29 -9.97 10.83 -8.32
N GLY A 30 -9.78 9.60 -8.79
CA GLY A 30 -9.19 9.32 -10.09
C GLY A 30 -7.72 9.71 -10.21
N ILE A 31 -7.00 9.93 -9.11
CA ILE A 31 -5.58 10.27 -9.15
C ILE A 31 -4.74 9.04 -8.81
N CYS A 32 -3.83 8.71 -9.71
CA CYS A 32 -2.83 7.67 -9.50
C CYS A 32 -1.55 8.32 -8.98
N PHE A 33 -1.10 7.92 -7.81
CA PHE A 33 0.13 8.43 -7.19
C PHE A 33 1.25 7.40 -7.26
N HIS A 34 2.45 7.86 -7.56
CA HIS A 34 3.68 7.18 -7.19
C HIS A 34 4.06 7.63 -5.78
N VAL A 35 4.31 6.69 -4.90
CA VAL A 35 4.64 6.97 -3.50
C VAL A 35 6.10 6.62 -3.24
N ALA A 36 6.86 7.60 -2.82
CA ALA A 36 8.26 7.42 -2.43
C ALA A 36 8.39 7.46 -0.91
N ARG A 37 9.17 6.56 -0.34
CA ARG A 37 9.54 6.60 1.07
C ARG A 37 10.83 7.39 1.22
N LEU A 38 10.78 8.48 1.99
CA LEU A 38 11.94 9.30 2.28
C LEU A 38 12.80 8.68 3.39
N ASN A 39 14.04 9.17 3.53
CA ASN A 39 14.99 8.64 4.51
C ASN A 39 14.53 8.78 5.97
N ASP A 40 13.66 9.75 6.25
CA ASP A 40 13.06 9.95 7.57
C ASP A 40 11.83 9.08 7.83
N GLY A 41 11.46 8.21 6.88
CA GLY A 41 10.29 7.33 6.95
C GLY A 41 8.99 7.95 6.48
N THR A 42 8.96 9.25 6.14
CA THR A 42 7.78 9.90 5.59
C THR A 42 7.51 9.47 4.15
N LEU A 43 6.26 9.57 3.73
CA LEU A 43 5.83 9.25 2.38
C LEU A 43 5.66 10.52 1.56
N LYS A 44 6.23 10.51 0.36
CA LYS A 44 6.04 11.56 -0.64
C LYS A 44 5.13 11.03 -1.75
N TYR A 45 4.03 11.72 -1.98
CA TYR A 45 3.06 11.38 -3.02
C TYR A 45 3.32 12.23 -4.26
N ASN A 46 3.68 11.58 -5.34
CA ASN A 46 3.90 12.22 -6.62
C ASN A 46 2.74 11.86 -7.56
N LYS A 47 2.02 12.86 -8.05
CA LYS A 47 0.94 12.63 -9.00
C LYS A 47 1.53 12.05 -10.29
N LEU A 48 1.12 10.83 -10.63
CA LEU A 48 1.56 10.15 -11.85
C LEU A 48 0.59 10.41 -13.00
N THR A 49 -0.70 10.20 -12.77
CA THR A 49 -1.75 10.40 -13.76
C THR A 49 -3.04 10.86 -13.08
N GLU A 50 -3.85 11.63 -13.81
CA GLU A 50 -5.18 12.07 -13.40
C GLU A 50 -6.25 11.40 -14.26
N ASN A 51 -7.51 11.52 -13.83
CA ASN A 51 -8.67 10.96 -14.53
C ASN A 51 -8.53 9.45 -14.79
N VAL A 52 -7.97 8.74 -13.83
CA VAL A 52 -7.79 7.29 -13.87
C VAL A 52 -9.09 6.62 -13.43
N PRO A 53 -9.72 5.80 -14.28
CA PRO A 53 -11.07 5.30 -14.01
C PRO A 53 -11.11 4.18 -12.96
N ASN A 54 -10.03 3.44 -12.77
CA ASN A 54 -9.98 2.29 -11.87
C ASN A 54 -8.56 1.99 -11.39
N MET A 55 -8.46 1.13 -10.39
CA MET A 55 -7.20 0.72 -9.78
C MET A 55 -6.29 -0.02 -10.77
N GLU A 56 -6.86 -0.81 -11.66
CA GLU A 56 -6.13 -1.58 -12.67
C GLU A 56 -5.37 -0.66 -13.63
N THR A 57 -5.98 0.44 -14.02
CA THR A 57 -5.32 1.45 -14.86
C THR A 57 -4.17 2.14 -14.13
N CYS A 58 -4.37 2.48 -12.86
CA CYS A 58 -3.29 3.02 -12.03
C CYS A 58 -2.14 2.01 -11.89
N ALA A 59 -2.46 0.76 -11.62
CA ALA A 59 -1.48 -0.32 -11.53
C ALA A 59 -0.68 -0.50 -12.83
N ALA A 60 -1.34 -0.42 -13.98
CA ALA A 60 -0.69 -0.48 -15.28
C ALA A 60 0.27 0.69 -15.50
N ASN A 61 -0.11 1.90 -15.08
CA ASN A 61 0.75 3.08 -15.17
C ASN A 61 1.99 2.95 -14.26
N LEU A 62 1.81 2.42 -13.05
CA LEU A 62 2.91 2.14 -12.14
C LEU A 62 3.83 1.04 -12.68
N GLU A 63 3.28 0.01 -13.29
CA GLU A 63 4.06 -1.04 -13.94
C GLU A 63 4.89 -0.50 -15.09
N ALA A 64 4.33 0.35 -15.93
CA ALA A 64 5.06 1.01 -17.02
C ALA A 64 6.23 1.84 -16.47
N MET A 65 6.02 2.53 -15.35
CA MET A 65 7.07 3.27 -14.65
C MET A 65 8.17 2.33 -14.13
N ARG A 66 7.80 1.20 -13.54
CA ARG A 66 8.76 0.19 -13.07
C ARG A 66 9.62 -0.35 -14.21
N ILE A 67 9.01 -0.73 -15.31
CA ILE A 67 9.69 -1.24 -16.50
C ILE A 67 10.68 -0.19 -17.05
N LYS A 68 10.25 1.07 -17.09
CA LYS A 68 11.11 2.17 -17.53
C LYS A 68 12.34 2.33 -16.63
N PHE A 69 12.18 2.28 -15.33
CA PHE A 69 13.31 2.33 -14.40
C PHE A 69 14.28 1.16 -14.60
N LEU A 70 13.77 -0.05 -14.77
CA LEU A 70 14.59 -1.23 -15.02
C LEU A 70 15.35 -1.11 -16.34
N SER A 71 14.72 -0.58 -17.39
CA SER A 71 15.37 -0.40 -18.70
C SER A 71 16.49 0.66 -18.67
N MET A 72 16.44 1.59 -17.72
CA MET A 72 17.48 2.59 -17.49
C MET A 72 18.60 2.11 -16.56
N GLY A 73 18.60 0.84 -16.17
CA GLY A 73 19.62 0.25 -15.29
C GLY A 73 19.27 0.39 -13.78
N GLY A 74 18.06 0.81 -13.45
CA GLY A 74 17.60 0.86 -12.06
C GLY A 74 17.38 -0.54 -11.48
N SER A 75 17.49 -0.68 -10.15
CA SER A 75 17.30 -1.95 -9.43
C SER A 75 16.12 -1.91 -8.49
N THR A 76 15.04 -1.26 -8.86
CA THR A 76 13.84 -1.11 -8.03
C THR A 76 13.13 -2.46 -7.89
N ARG A 77 13.19 -3.05 -6.70
CA ARG A 77 12.52 -4.32 -6.40
C ARG A 77 11.01 -4.15 -6.26
N GLU A 78 10.59 -3.03 -5.71
CA GLU A 78 9.20 -2.71 -5.46
C GLU A 78 8.96 -1.24 -5.76
N LEU A 79 7.90 -0.97 -6.51
CA LEU A 79 7.41 0.37 -6.74
C LEU A 79 6.10 0.53 -5.98
N MET A 80 5.98 1.55 -5.17
CA MET A 80 4.78 1.81 -4.39
C MET A 80 3.96 2.91 -5.04
N GLY A 81 2.66 2.71 -5.04
CA GLY A 81 1.70 3.71 -5.49
C GLY A 81 0.50 3.80 -4.57
N ALA A 82 -0.40 4.69 -4.89
CA ALA A 82 -1.67 4.84 -4.19
C ALA A 82 -2.77 5.26 -5.15
N TYR A 83 -3.96 4.72 -4.96
CA TYR A 83 -5.15 5.02 -5.71
C TYR A 83 -6.38 4.95 -4.81
N GLN A 84 -7.10 6.06 -4.71
CA GLN A 84 -8.37 6.16 -3.97
C GLN A 84 -8.38 5.47 -2.60
N GLY A 85 -7.37 5.78 -1.76
CA GLY A 85 -7.31 5.25 -0.40
C GLY A 85 -6.74 3.84 -0.28
N THR A 86 -6.12 3.31 -1.33
CA THR A 86 -5.49 1.99 -1.35
C THR A 86 -4.04 2.12 -1.80
N PHE A 87 -3.11 1.51 -1.06
CA PHE A 87 -1.72 1.36 -1.50
C PHE A 87 -1.61 0.26 -2.54
N LEU A 88 -0.74 0.48 -3.52
CA LEU A 88 -0.38 -0.51 -4.53
C LEU A 88 1.12 -0.78 -4.45
N PHE A 89 1.48 -2.05 -4.46
CA PHE A 89 2.87 -2.52 -4.41
C PHE A 89 3.18 -3.31 -5.66
N VAL A 90 3.95 -2.71 -6.56
CA VAL A 90 4.28 -3.30 -7.86
C VAL A 90 5.59 -4.03 -7.74
N GLN A 91 5.55 -5.34 -7.80
CA GLN A 91 6.69 -6.24 -7.66
C GLN A 91 6.83 -7.12 -8.91
N LYS A 92 7.94 -7.84 -8.98
CA LYS A 92 8.16 -8.83 -10.04
C LYS A 92 7.09 -9.92 -10.06
N GLU A 93 6.63 -10.33 -8.87
CA GLU A 93 5.65 -11.41 -8.69
C GLU A 93 4.23 -10.98 -9.07
N GLY A 94 3.94 -9.71 -9.03
CA GLY A 94 2.62 -9.16 -9.30
C GLY A 94 2.39 -7.82 -8.64
N ILE A 95 1.14 -7.42 -8.58
CA ILE A 95 0.73 -6.18 -7.92
C ILE A 95 -0.16 -6.53 -6.74
N PHE A 96 0.25 -6.04 -5.58
CA PHE A 96 -0.43 -6.25 -4.31
C PHE A 96 -1.07 -4.95 -3.86
N ALA A 97 -2.14 -5.06 -3.11
CA ALA A 97 -2.85 -3.93 -2.55
C ALA A 97 -2.98 -4.04 -1.03
N SER A 98 -3.04 -2.90 -0.36
CA SER A 98 -3.31 -2.83 1.07
C SER A 98 -3.98 -1.50 1.40
N GLN A 99 -4.85 -1.50 2.40
CA GLN A 99 -5.48 -0.27 2.89
C GLN A 99 -4.56 0.55 3.79
N THR A 100 -3.54 -0.08 4.35
CA THR A 100 -2.54 0.59 5.19
C THR A 100 -1.14 0.11 4.82
N LEU A 101 -0.14 0.93 5.11
CA LEU A 101 1.24 0.59 4.80
C LEU A 101 1.72 -0.66 5.55
N GLU A 102 1.27 -0.83 6.79
CA GLU A 102 1.64 -1.92 7.69
C GLU A 102 0.68 -3.12 7.59
N GLY A 103 -0.45 -2.95 6.91
CA GLY A 103 -1.51 -3.94 6.84
C GLY A 103 -1.20 -5.12 5.94
N THR A 104 -2.11 -6.08 5.97
CA THR A 104 -2.03 -7.26 5.12
C THR A 104 -2.16 -6.85 3.66
N ARG A 105 -1.24 -7.33 2.85
CA ARG A 105 -1.26 -7.18 1.40
C ARG A 105 -2.01 -8.34 0.77
N TYR A 106 -2.80 -8.05 -0.23
CA TYR A 106 -3.52 -9.06 -1.01
C TYR A 106 -3.20 -8.91 -2.50
N PRO A 107 -3.19 -10.01 -3.26
CA PRO A 107 -2.94 -9.94 -4.70
C PRO A 107 -4.06 -9.17 -5.39
N ALA A 108 -3.73 -8.07 -6.02
CA ALA A 108 -4.68 -7.27 -6.80
C ALA A 108 -4.64 -7.62 -8.28
N LEU A 109 -3.43 -7.77 -8.83
CA LEU A 109 -3.21 -8.16 -10.22
C LEU A 109 -2.04 -9.15 -10.30
N VAL A 110 -2.14 -10.05 -11.27
CA VAL A 110 -1.08 -11.02 -11.59
C VAL A 110 -0.59 -10.82 -13.01
N ARG A 111 0.65 -11.19 -13.28
CA ARG A 111 1.22 -11.13 -14.63
C ARG A 111 0.80 -12.37 -15.41
N THR A 112 0.36 -12.16 -16.63
CA THR A 112 -0.08 -13.25 -17.51
C THR A 112 1.06 -13.87 -18.32
N GLY A 113 2.27 -13.33 -18.22
CA GLY A 113 3.44 -13.82 -18.94
C GLY A 113 3.63 -13.23 -20.33
N ASP A 114 2.62 -12.53 -20.86
CA ASP A 114 2.66 -11.84 -22.15
C ASP A 114 2.86 -10.32 -22.01
N GLY A 115 3.25 -9.86 -20.84
CA GLY A 115 3.40 -8.44 -20.52
C GLY A 115 2.13 -7.76 -20.04
N ARG A 116 1.05 -8.49 -19.85
CA ARG A 116 -0.23 -7.99 -19.36
C ARG A 116 -0.42 -8.28 -17.88
N LEU A 117 -1.38 -7.57 -17.30
CA LEU A 117 -1.85 -7.78 -15.94
C LEU A 117 -3.32 -8.23 -15.99
N ALA A 118 -3.67 -9.16 -15.12
CA ALA A 118 -5.03 -9.67 -14.99
C ALA A 118 -5.44 -9.76 -13.53
N ILE A 119 -6.74 -9.66 -13.28
CA ILE A 119 -7.30 -9.90 -11.95
C ILE A 119 -7.13 -11.38 -11.61
N PRO A 120 -6.65 -11.74 -10.41
CA PRO A 120 -6.52 -13.13 -10.00
C PRO A 120 -7.86 -13.89 -10.13
N GLY A 121 -7.84 -15.05 -10.77
CA GLY A 121 -9.04 -15.85 -11.02
C GLY A 121 -9.85 -15.46 -12.25
N ALA A 122 -9.57 -14.31 -12.88
CA ALA A 122 -10.20 -13.85 -14.11
C ALA A 122 -9.33 -14.07 -15.35
N MET A 123 -8.30 -14.92 -15.24
CA MET A 123 -7.43 -15.23 -16.37
C MET A 123 -8.23 -15.95 -17.46
N PRO A 124 -8.18 -15.47 -18.73
CA PRO A 124 -8.79 -16.20 -19.82
C PRO A 124 -8.14 -17.58 -19.90
N GLN A 125 -8.97 -18.62 -19.81
CA GLN A 125 -8.49 -19.96 -20.04
C GLN A 125 -7.97 -20.04 -21.47
N ALA A 126 -6.78 -20.61 -21.64
CA ALA A 126 -6.27 -20.91 -22.96
C ALA A 126 -7.32 -21.75 -23.70
N PRO A 127 -7.65 -21.42 -24.97
CA PRO A 127 -8.61 -22.21 -25.72
C PRO A 127 -8.14 -23.66 -25.73
N THR A 128 -8.94 -24.54 -25.17
CA THR A 128 -8.75 -25.98 -25.31
C THR A 128 -8.92 -26.35 -26.78
N ARG A 129 -7.85 -26.75 -27.37
CA ARG A 129 -7.90 -27.38 -28.69
C ARG A 129 -8.42 -28.81 -28.57
#